data_114d5dc5eb2bf7ee5ad9e4c5515ff752
#
_entry.id   114d5dc5eb2bf7ee5ad9e4c5515ff752
#
_cell.length_a   1.000
_cell.length_b   1.000
_cell.length_c   1.000
_cell.angle_alpha   90.00
_cell.angle_beta   90.00
_cell.angle_gamma   90.00
#
_symmetry.space_group_name_H-M   'P 1'
#
loop_
_entity.id
_entity.type
_entity.pdbx_description
1 polymer ?
#
loop_
_entity_poly.entity_id
_entity_poly.type
_entity_poly.pdbx_seq_one_letter_code
_entity_poly.pdbx_strand_id
1 'polypeptide(L)'
;SGPISTTVTIAGSGFGSTTATNVVFFGATQATVLAGSTSTSLMVTVPYGVNYQYISVTNLSLSVTAYSAQPFVVTYPTLLGAYNDFAPAVTYVIPGASQPYGHVIKDFNGDGKPDMVIANNGNTTVQVYTNITPVSSTSITFTMQTFNAANGPIGLGSGDLDGDGRPDLVLCDLNNARVYVYRNTTVGGAISFTNIGATLLTGSVRPWDVAIGDLDKDGMPDLVVGGDTVASLYVFRNISNNSAISFTTQSFAANGALYTVVVSDIDSDGRPDVVASNAAASNVTIFRNTSTGPGGINFASYVTFVNGGGAYSLAVGDINGDNKPDVISTGSSANISVMLNKSISGSIDASSF
;
A
#
# COMPACT_ATOMS: atom_id res chain seq x y z
N SER A 1 11.21 -9.37 -13.51
CA SER A 1 10.08 -9.45 -14.45
C SER A 1 9.85 -10.89 -14.89
N GLY A 2 8.63 -11.21 -15.31
CA GLY A 2 8.29 -12.52 -15.85
C GLY A 2 6.81 -12.62 -16.22
N PRO A 3 6.44 -13.63 -17.06
CA PRO A 3 5.04 -13.90 -17.37
C PRO A 3 4.30 -14.53 -16.19
N ILE A 4 2.97 -14.38 -16.17
CA ILE A 4 2.07 -15.08 -15.24
C ILE A 4 2.29 -16.60 -15.37
N SER A 5 2.14 -17.32 -14.27
CA SER A 5 2.30 -18.78 -14.16
C SER A 5 3.72 -19.31 -14.43
N THR A 6 4.71 -18.45 -14.60
CA THR A 6 6.11 -18.87 -14.69
C THR A 6 6.77 -18.88 -13.31
N THR A 7 7.85 -19.65 -13.18
CA THR A 7 8.66 -19.65 -11.97
C THR A 7 9.69 -18.52 -12.05
N VAL A 8 9.76 -17.71 -11.01
CA VAL A 8 10.81 -16.71 -10.81
C VAL A 8 11.58 -16.99 -9.53
N THR A 9 12.83 -16.53 -9.49
CA THR A 9 13.70 -16.66 -8.33
C THR A 9 13.86 -15.30 -7.66
N ILE A 10 13.52 -15.23 -6.37
CA ILE A 10 13.77 -14.07 -5.52
C ILE A 10 15.07 -14.33 -4.77
N ALA A 11 16.10 -13.55 -5.06
CA ALA A 11 17.38 -13.60 -4.35
C ALA A 11 17.35 -12.63 -3.16
N GLY A 12 17.90 -13.05 -2.03
CA GLY A 12 17.92 -12.24 -0.80
C GLY A 12 18.64 -12.95 0.33
N SER A 13 18.34 -12.54 1.56
CA SER A 13 18.85 -13.19 2.76
C SER A 13 17.80 -13.18 3.85
N GLY A 14 17.94 -14.08 4.82
CA GLY A 14 17.01 -14.17 5.95
C GLY A 14 15.67 -14.80 5.63
N PHE A 15 15.54 -15.49 4.50
CA PHE A 15 14.34 -16.28 4.23
C PHE A 15 14.22 -17.47 5.18
N GLY A 16 12.99 -17.87 5.48
CA GLY A 16 12.73 -19.08 6.27
C GLY A 16 13.24 -20.32 5.55
N SER A 17 13.66 -21.33 6.29
CA SER A 17 14.33 -22.54 5.76
C SER A 17 13.39 -23.51 5.03
N THR A 18 12.09 -23.31 5.10
CA THR A 18 11.07 -24.16 4.45
C THR A 18 10.09 -23.31 3.63
N THR A 19 9.38 -23.92 2.69
CA THR A 19 8.36 -23.24 1.91
C THR A 19 7.24 -22.67 2.80
N ALA A 20 6.86 -23.37 3.85
CA ALA A 20 5.79 -22.99 4.77
C ALA A 20 6.16 -21.83 5.71
N THR A 21 7.43 -21.49 5.83
CA THR A 21 7.91 -20.37 6.67
C THR A 21 8.09 -19.07 5.90
N ASN A 22 7.73 -19.04 4.62
CA ASN A 22 7.80 -17.84 3.79
C ASN A 22 6.43 -17.56 3.16
N VAL A 23 5.93 -16.36 3.33
CA VAL A 23 4.74 -15.86 2.61
C VAL A 23 5.19 -14.80 1.62
N VAL A 24 4.82 -14.96 0.36
CA VAL A 24 5.25 -14.07 -0.73
C VAL A 24 4.03 -13.45 -1.39
N PHE A 25 4.03 -12.14 -1.53
CA PHE A 25 3.03 -11.42 -2.31
C PHE A 25 3.67 -10.70 -3.50
N PHE A 26 3.02 -10.76 -4.64
CA PHE A 26 3.25 -9.88 -5.77
C PHE A 26 2.18 -8.79 -5.74
N GLY A 27 2.49 -7.67 -5.09
CA GLY A 27 1.50 -6.64 -4.82
C GLY A 27 0.32 -7.15 -4.01
N ALA A 28 -0.85 -7.24 -4.63
CA ALA A 28 -2.09 -7.68 -3.97
C ALA A 28 -2.24 -9.20 -3.84
N THR A 29 -1.49 -10.00 -4.61
CA THR A 29 -1.77 -11.43 -4.79
C THR A 29 -0.69 -12.30 -4.17
N GLN A 30 -1.11 -13.23 -3.32
CA GLN A 30 -0.20 -14.21 -2.72
C GLN A 30 0.32 -15.20 -3.77
N ALA A 31 1.60 -15.52 -3.69
CA ALA A 31 2.28 -16.45 -4.58
C ALA A 31 2.59 -17.78 -3.87
N THR A 32 2.62 -18.87 -4.66
CA THR A 32 3.04 -20.16 -4.14
C THR A 32 4.56 -20.25 -4.10
N VAL A 33 5.11 -20.54 -2.92
CA VAL A 33 6.54 -20.81 -2.72
C VAL A 33 6.81 -22.28 -3.05
N LEU A 34 7.77 -22.51 -3.94
CA LEU A 34 8.07 -23.83 -4.48
C LEU A 34 9.17 -24.56 -3.69
N ALA A 35 9.17 -25.87 -3.78
CA ALA A 35 10.26 -26.71 -3.28
C ALA A 35 11.60 -26.33 -3.93
N GLY A 36 12.70 -26.46 -3.20
CA GLY A 36 14.04 -26.01 -3.65
C GLY A 36 14.39 -24.59 -3.22
N SER A 37 13.48 -23.88 -2.58
CA SER A 37 13.77 -22.61 -1.92
C SER A 37 14.74 -22.78 -0.74
N THR A 38 15.59 -21.78 -0.52
CA THR A 38 16.62 -21.75 0.52
C THR A 38 16.52 -20.46 1.34
N SER A 39 17.37 -20.30 2.35
CA SER A 39 17.44 -19.05 3.15
C SER A 39 17.95 -17.83 2.37
N THR A 40 18.42 -18.03 1.14
CA THR A 40 18.95 -16.95 0.29
C THR A 40 18.29 -16.89 -1.10
N SER A 41 17.41 -17.83 -1.41
CA SER A 41 16.78 -17.94 -2.72
C SER A 41 15.39 -18.56 -2.58
N LEU A 42 14.34 -17.83 -2.94
CA LEU A 42 12.99 -18.37 -3.02
C LEU A 42 12.57 -18.56 -4.48
N MET A 43 12.10 -19.76 -4.78
CA MET A 43 11.44 -20.05 -6.06
C MET A 43 9.93 -19.89 -5.86
N VAL A 44 9.30 -19.04 -6.68
CA VAL A 44 7.87 -18.75 -6.58
C VAL A 44 7.21 -18.76 -7.95
N THR A 45 5.96 -19.14 -7.99
CA THR A 45 5.14 -19.01 -9.21
C THR A 45 4.54 -17.62 -9.26
N VAL A 46 4.71 -16.91 -10.38
CA VAL A 46 4.06 -15.63 -10.63
C VAL A 46 2.54 -15.82 -10.66
N PRO A 47 1.78 -15.24 -9.70
CA PRO A 47 0.35 -15.53 -9.61
C PRO A 47 -0.46 -14.81 -10.69
N TYR A 48 -1.72 -15.22 -10.87
CA TYR A 48 -2.70 -14.43 -11.61
C TYR A 48 -3.06 -13.18 -10.80
N GLY A 49 -3.41 -12.08 -11.47
CA GLY A 49 -3.78 -10.83 -10.80
C GLY A 49 -2.60 -9.99 -10.33
N VAL A 50 -1.36 -10.41 -10.63
CA VAL A 50 -0.17 -9.61 -10.37
C VAL A 50 -0.19 -8.32 -11.22
N ASN A 51 0.20 -7.22 -10.61
CA ASN A 51 0.32 -5.90 -11.24
C ASN A 51 1.72 -5.33 -11.00
N TYR A 52 1.97 -4.12 -11.49
CA TYR A 52 3.22 -3.40 -11.28
C TYR A 52 3.31 -2.93 -9.82
N GLN A 53 3.80 -3.80 -8.94
CA GLN A 53 3.99 -3.51 -7.51
C GLN A 53 5.20 -4.25 -6.97
N TYR A 54 5.65 -3.83 -5.78
CA TYR A 54 6.74 -4.50 -5.07
C TYR A 54 6.35 -5.92 -4.66
N ILE A 55 7.35 -6.82 -4.69
CA ILE A 55 7.19 -8.13 -4.06
C ILE A 55 7.46 -7.96 -2.57
N SER A 56 6.59 -8.48 -1.72
CA SER A 56 6.87 -8.62 -0.29
C SER A 56 7.09 -10.08 0.08
N VAL A 57 8.02 -10.30 1.00
CA VAL A 57 8.33 -11.62 1.57
C VAL A 57 8.28 -11.50 3.09
N THR A 58 7.36 -12.22 3.71
CA THR A 58 7.27 -12.36 5.17
C THR A 58 7.94 -13.68 5.60
N ASN A 59 8.92 -13.59 6.49
CA ASN A 59 9.47 -14.75 7.18
C ASN A 59 8.68 -15.00 8.47
N LEU A 60 7.82 -15.99 8.48
CA LEU A 60 6.96 -16.32 9.61
C LEU A 60 7.73 -16.74 10.88
N SER A 61 8.96 -17.23 10.76
CA SER A 61 9.78 -17.61 11.91
C SER A 61 10.34 -16.41 12.65
N LEU A 62 10.53 -15.30 11.93
CA LEU A 62 11.08 -14.05 12.47
C LEU A 62 10.00 -12.98 12.62
N SER A 63 8.83 -13.19 11.99
CA SER A 63 7.72 -12.23 11.90
C SER A 63 8.13 -10.88 11.32
N VAL A 64 8.93 -10.92 10.26
CA VAL A 64 9.42 -9.73 9.55
C VAL A 64 9.09 -9.81 8.07
N THR A 65 8.78 -8.66 7.47
CA THR A 65 8.48 -8.53 6.05
C THR A 65 9.53 -7.66 5.37
N ALA A 66 10.05 -8.12 4.24
CA ALA A 66 10.94 -7.35 3.38
C ALA A 66 10.28 -7.12 2.01
N TYR A 67 10.62 -6.01 1.37
CA TYR A 67 10.14 -5.63 0.05
C TYR A 67 11.26 -5.68 -0.98
N SER A 68 10.91 -5.99 -2.25
CA SER A 68 11.85 -5.87 -3.36
C SER A 68 12.27 -4.42 -3.57
N ALA A 69 13.51 -4.20 -4.02
CA ALA A 69 14.02 -2.85 -4.31
C ALA A 69 13.29 -2.19 -5.50
N GLN A 70 12.73 -3.00 -6.40
CA GLN A 70 11.99 -2.54 -7.58
C GLN A 70 10.66 -3.27 -7.70
N PRO A 71 9.62 -2.65 -8.26
CA PRO A 71 8.38 -3.32 -8.58
C PRO A 71 8.59 -4.49 -9.56
N PHE A 72 7.75 -5.50 -9.44
CA PHE A 72 7.76 -6.60 -10.40
C PHE A 72 7.03 -6.21 -11.69
N VAL A 73 7.71 -6.37 -12.81
CA VAL A 73 7.14 -6.10 -14.14
C VAL A 73 6.59 -7.40 -14.70
N VAL A 74 5.27 -7.46 -14.87
CA VAL A 74 4.62 -8.57 -15.59
C VAL A 74 4.92 -8.44 -17.08
N THR A 75 5.44 -9.49 -17.68
CA THR A 75 5.62 -9.53 -19.11
C THR A 75 4.52 -10.38 -19.74
N TYR A 76 3.92 -9.86 -20.80
CA TYR A 76 2.93 -10.58 -21.59
C TYR A 76 3.58 -11.05 -22.89
N PRO A 77 3.24 -12.26 -23.39
CA PRO A 77 3.65 -12.64 -24.73
C PRO A 77 3.14 -11.59 -25.72
N THR A 78 3.97 -11.22 -26.68
CA THR A 78 3.62 -10.22 -27.69
C THR A 78 2.43 -10.71 -28.50
N LEU A 79 1.23 -10.29 -28.17
CA LEU A 79 0.06 -10.50 -28.99
C LEU A 79 0.04 -9.43 -30.05
N LEU A 80 0.28 -9.81 -31.31
CA LEU A 80 0.06 -8.98 -32.48
C LEU A 80 -1.45 -8.90 -32.74
N GLY A 81 -2.16 -8.10 -31.96
CA GLY A 81 -3.61 -7.89 -32.07
C GLY A 81 -4.02 -6.49 -31.60
N ALA A 82 -5.16 -6.01 -32.04
CA ALA A 82 -5.67 -4.70 -31.66
C ALA A 82 -5.97 -4.66 -30.15
N TYR A 83 -5.37 -3.71 -29.46
CA TYR A 83 -5.56 -3.45 -28.02
C TYR A 83 -6.91 -2.74 -27.77
N ASN A 84 -8.01 -3.50 -27.79
CA ASN A 84 -9.33 -2.96 -27.44
C ASN A 84 -9.96 -3.68 -26.25
N ASP A 85 -9.13 -4.17 -25.29
CA ASP A 85 -9.55 -5.29 -24.50
C ASP A 85 -9.73 -5.01 -23.01
N PHE A 86 -10.33 -3.87 -22.68
CA PHE A 86 -11.10 -3.84 -21.45
C PHE A 86 -12.48 -4.43 -21.74
N ALA A 87 -12.82 -5.52 -21.05
CA ALA A 87 -14.19 -6.00 -21.03
C ALA A 87 -15.15 -4.88 -20.56
N PRO A 88 -16.42 -4.89 -20.98
CA PRO A 88 -17.39 -3.93 -20.47
C PRO A 88 -17.37 -3.88 -18.94
N ALA A 89 -17.49 -2.67 -18.38
CA ALA A 89 -17.51 -2.51 -16.93
C ALA A 89 -18.66 -3.29 -16.29
N VAL A 90 -18.37 -4.03 -15.24
CA VAL A 90 -19.38 -4.67 -14.39
C VAL A 90 -19.63 -3.77 -13.18
N THR A 91 -20.88 -3.40 -12.97
CA THR A 91 -21.28 -2.54 -11.85
C THR A 91 -21.75 -3.40 -10.68
N TYR A 92 -21.13 -3.24 -9.52
CA TYR A 92 -21.58 -3.83 -8.27
C TYR A 92 -22.26 -2.75 -7.43
N VAL A 93 -23.52 -2.98 -7.05
CA VAL A 93 -24.23 -2.08 -6.15
C VAL A 93 -23.75 -2.32 -4.72
N ILE A 94 -23.37 -1.25 -4.03
CA ILE A 94 -23.03 -1.30 -2.60
C ILE A 94 -24.33 -1.04 -1.81
N PRO A 95 -24.92 -2.04 -1.15
CA PRO A 95 -26.20 -1.88 -0.44
C PRO A 95 -26.08 -0.84 0.67
N GLY A 96 -27.05 0.09 0.70
CA GLY A 96 -27.08 1.15 1.71
C GLY A 96 -25.93 2.14 1.66
N ALA A 97 -25.09 2.07 0.62
CA ALA A 97 -23.95 2.94 0.48
C ALA A 97 -24.33 4.33 -0.01
N SER A 98 -23.63 5.30 0.57
CA SER A 98 -23.48 6.62 -0.01
C SER A 98 -22.00 7.00 0.12
N GLN A 99 -21.41 7.50 -0.95
CA GLN A 99 -20.03 8.01 -0.98
C GLN A 99 -18.96 6.96 -0.66
N PRO A 100 -18.76 5.93 -1.49
CA PRO A 100 -17.57 5.07 -1.40
C PRO A 100 -16.34 5.91 -1.77
N TYR A 101 -15.32 5.90 -0.90
CA TYR A 101 -14.07 6.66 -1.10
C TYR A 101 -12.86 5.73 -1.20
N GLY A 102 -12.38 5.27 -0.04
CA GLY A 102 -11.20 4.43 0.03
C GLY A 102 -11.47 3.02 -0.44
N HIS A 103 -10.50 2.44 -1.09
CA HIS A 103 -10.52 1.04 -1.47
C HIS A 103 -9.13 0.44 -1.35
N VAL A 104 -9.08 -0.85 -1.08
CA VAL A 104 -7.85 -1.64 -1.11
C VAL A 104 -8.13 -2.99 -1.77
N ILE A 105 -7.19 -3.44 -2.58
CA ILE A 105 -7.22 -4.74 -3.23
C ILE A 105 -6.07 -5.57 -2.67
N LYS A 106 -6.40 -6.73 -2.09
CA LYS A 106 -5.42 -7.65 -1.50
C LYS A 106 -6.03 -9.03 -1.38
N ASP A 107 -5.22 -10.07 -1.50
CA ASP A 107 -5.64 -11.43 -1.17
C ASP A 107 -5.63 -11.60 0.35
N PHE A 108 -6.80 -11.38 0.97
CA PHE A 108 -6.95 -11.40 2.44
C PHE A 108 -7.14 -12.80 3.01
N ASN A 109 -7.52 -13.76 2.19
CA ASN A 109 -7.79 -15.13 2.62
C ASN A 109 -6.72 -16.15 2.17
N GLY A 110 -5.73 -15.72 1.38
CA GLY A 110 -4.61 -16.53 0.92
C GLY A 110 -4.99 -17.56 -0.14
N ASP A 111 -6.07 -17.34 -0.90
CA ASP A 111 -6.53 -18.26 -1.95
C ASP A 111 -5.93 -17.98 -3.33
N GLY A 112 -5.06 -16.98 -3.44
CA GLY A 112 -4.38 -16.58 -4.67
C GLY A 112 -5.24 -15.67 -5.57
N LYS A 113 -6.36 -15.14 -5.07
CA LYS A 113 -7.23 -14.20 -5.81
C LYS A 113 -7.36 -12.90 -5.03
N PRO A 114 -7.14 -11.74 -5.67
CA PRO A 114 -7.32 -10.47 -4.99
C PRO A 114 -8.79 -10.26 -4.58
N ASP A 115 -8.99 -9.96 -3.30
CA ASP A 115 -10.23 -9.48 -2.71
C ASP A 115 -10.28 -7.96 -2.74
N MET A 116 -11.40 -7.35 -2.38
CA MET A 116 -11.56 -5.90 -2.35
C MET A 116 -12.24 -5.46 -1.06
N VAL A 117 -11.72 -4.40 -0.45
CA VAL A 117 -12.34 -3.73 0.70
C VAL A 117 -12.63 -2.29 0.33
N ILE A 118 -13.84 -1.81 0.65
CA ILE A 118 -14.32 -0.46 0.31
C ILE A 118 -14.78 0.25 1.59
N ALA A 119 -14.24 1.45 1.81
CA ALA A 119 -14.70 2.37 2.85
C ALA A 119 -15.87 3.20 2.33
N ASN A 120 -16.96 3.24 3.09
CA ASN A 120 -18.17 3.93 2.72
C ASN A 120 -18.43 5.12 3.65
N ASN A 121 -17.98 6.30 3.25
CA ASN A 121 -18.00 7.50 4.07
C ASN A 121 -19.43 7.98 4.42
N GLY A 122 -20.38 7.77 3.54
CA GLY A 122 -21.77 8.22 3.75
C GLY A 122 -22.55 7.40 4.78
N ASN A 123 -21.98 6.30 5.25
CA ASN A 123 -22.45 5.55 6.41
C ASN A 123 -21.24 5.01 7.19
N THR A 124 -21.46 4.33 8.30
CA THR A 124 -20.41 3.88 9.21
C THR A 124 -19.86 2.49 8.84
N THR A 125 -19.89 2.10 7.56
CA THR A 125 -19.63 0.73 7.14
C THR A 125 -18.41 0.58 6.25
N VAL A 126 -17.82 -0.59 6.30
CA VAL A 126 -16.84 -1.11 5.35
C VAL A 126 -17.40 -2.39 4.73
N GLN A 127 -17.30 -2.50 3.41
CA GLN A 127 -17.67 -3.70 2.67
C GLN A 127 -16.44 -4.48 2.28
N VAL A 128 -16.48 -5.79 2.50
CA VAL A 128 -15.47 -6.75 2.06
C VAL A 128 -16.07 -7.61 0.95
N TYR A 129 -15.43 -7.60 -0.19
CA TYR A 129 -15.77 -8.40 -1.36
C TYR A 129 -14.76 -9.52 -1.51
N THR A 130 -15.12 -10.73 -1.09
CA THR A 130 -14.28 -11.92 -1.27
C THR A 130 -14.42 -12.43 -2.70
N ASN A 131 -13.30 -12.54 -3.40
CA ASN A 131 -13.26 -13.00 -4.78
C ASN A 131 -13.39 -14.53 -4.86
N ILE A 132 -14.55 -14.99 -5.29
CA ILE A 132 -14.86 -16.41 -5.49
C ILE A 132 -14.87 -16.81 -6.98
N THR A 133 -14.27 -16.00 -7.84
CA THR A 133 -14.23 -16.24 -9.28
C THR A 133 -13.60 -17.59 -9.59
N PRO A 134 -14.28 -18.48 -10.32
CA PRO A 134 -13.68 -19.73 -10.79
C PRO A 134 -12.50 -19.48 -11.72
N VAL A 135 -11.49 -20.33 -11.66
CA VAL A 135 -10.36 -20.29 -12.60
C VAL A 135 -10.90 -20.34 -14.04
N SER A 136 -10.36 -19.49 -14.91
CA SER A 136 -10.77 -19.37 -16.33
C SER A 136 -12.18 -18.80 -16.56
N SER A 137 -12.83 -18.26 -15.55
CA SER A 137 -14.10 -17.52 -15.75
C SER A 137 -13.85 -16.20 -16.48
N THR A 138 -14.75 -15.83 -17.38
CA THR A 138 -14.77 -14.53 -18.06
C THR A 138 -15.52 -13.46 -17.26
N SER A 139 -16.13 -13.83 -16.13
CA SER A 139 -16.89 -12.94 -15.25
C SER A 139 -16.35 -13.02 -13.85
N ILE A 140 -16.13 -11.86 -13.22
CA ILE A 140 -15.72 -11.77 -11.82
C ILE A 140 -16.93 -12.02 -10.92
N THR A 141 -16.74 -12.81 -9.88
CA THR A 141 -17.78 -13.13 -8.89
C THR A 141 -17.26 -12.85 -7.47
N PHE A 142 -18.03 -12.08 -6.71
CA PHE A 142 -17.71 -11.80 -5.30
C PHE A 142 -18.82 -12.29 -4.37
N THR A 143 -18.45 -12.73 -3.19
CA THR A 143 -19.34 -12.70 -2.02
C THR A 143 -19.05 -11.44 -1.22
N MET A 144 -20.09 -10.82 -0.67
CA MET A 144 -19.97 -9.56 0.06
C MET A 144 -20.39 -9.73 1.51
N GLN A 145 -19.60 -9.14 2.40
CA GLN A 145 -19.97 -8.93 3.80
C GLN A 145 -19.75 -7.47 4.20
N THR A 146 -20.51 -7.01 5.19
CA THR A 146 -20.45 -5.63 5.69
C THR A 146 -20.18 -5.65 7.19
N PHE A 147 -19.30 -4.77 7.66
CA PHE A 147 -19.14 -4.55 9.09
C PHE A 147 -19.15 -3.05 9.43
N ASN A 148 -19.61 -2.73 10.64
CA ASN A 148 -19.55 -1.37 11.16
C ASN A 148 -18.12 -1.08 11.59
N ALA A 149 -17.54 -0.03 11.06
CA ALA A 149 -16.11 0.24 11.24
C ALA A 149 -15.83 1.56 11.95
N ALA A 150 -16.44 2.67 11.50
CA ALA A 150 -16.03 4.00 11.90
C ALA A 150 -17.13 5.03 11.60
N ASN A 151 -16.98 6.27 12.07
CA ASN A 151 -17.93 7.35 11.80
C ASN A 151 -17.42 8.27 10.67
N GLY A 152 -17.30 7.75 9.47
CA GLY A 152 -16.77 8.46 8.30
C GLY A 152 -15.49 7.77 7.78
N PRO A 153 -15.60 6.46 7.48
CA PRO A 153 -14.48 5.72 6.91
C PRO A 153 -14.11 6.29 5.55
N ILE A 154 -12.82 6.59 5.33
CA ILE A 154 -12.34 7.23 4.11
C ILE A 154 -11.10 6.56 3.52
N GLY A 155 -9.93 6.72 4.09
CA GLY A 155 -8.69 6.11 3.61
C GLY A 155 -8.54 4.66 4.09
N LEU A 156 -8.02 3.79 3.24
CA LEU A 156 -7.72 2.39 3.55
C LEU A 156 -6.29 2.04 3.16
N GLY A 157 -5.62 1.31 4.04
CA GLY A 157 -4.33 0.67 3.78
C GLY A 157 -4.34 -0.80 4.18
N SER A 158 -3.48 -1.61 3.60
CA SER A 158 -3.32 -3.02 3.95
C SER A 158 -1.87 -3.47 3.88
N GLY A 159 -1.44 -4.17 4.91
CA GLY A 159 -0.11 -4.78 5.04
C GLY A 159 -0.09 -5.78 6.19
N ASP A 160 0.89 -6.66 6.20
CA ASP A 160 1.12 -7.62 7.29
C ASP A 160 1.83 -6.89 8.44
N LEU A 161 1.05 -6.41 9.42
CA LEU A 161 1.54 -5.54 10.49
C LEU A 161 2.11 -6.29 11.69
N ASP A 162 1.80 -7.58 11.85
CA ASP A 162 2.32 -8.40 12.96
C ASP A 162 3.22 -9.55 12.49
N GLY A 163 3.47 -9.67 11.19
CA GLY A 163 4.37 -10.67 10.63
C GLY A 163 3.79 -12.09 10.62
N ASP A 164 2.44 -12.22 10.65
CA ASP A 164 1.75 -13.52 10.63
C ASP A 164 1.48 -14.03 9.21
N GLY A 165 1.84 -13.26 8.20
CA GLY A 165 1.70 -13.59 6.78
C GLY A 165 0.33 -13.26 6.20
N ARG A 166 -0.58 -12.69 6.97
CA ARG A 166 -1.90 -12.25 6.52
C ARG A 166 -1.94 -10.72 6.45
N PRO A 167 -2.46 -10.14 5.35
CA PRO A 167 -2.61 -8.70 5.28
C PRO A 167 -3.67 -8.20 6.26
N ASP A 168 -3.28 -7.28 7.15
CA ASP A 168 -4.17 -6.53 8.03
C ASP A 168 -4.80 -5.35 7.30
N LEU A 169 -5.78 -4.70 7.93
CA LEU A 169 -6.48 -3.54 7.40
C LEU A 169 -6.30 -2.33 8.31
N VAL A 170 -5.96 -1.20 7.71
CA VAL A 170 -5.90 0.11 8.38
C VAL A 170 -6.97 1.01 7.79
N LEU A 171 -7.69 1.73 8.64
CA LEU A 171 -8.82 2.57 8.27
C LEU A 171 -8.71 3.96 8.88
N CYS A 172 -8.77 4.99 8.05
CA CYS A 172 -8.91 6.38 8.46
C CYS A 172 -10.39 6.71 8.76
N ASP A 173 -10.65 7.20 9.96
CA ASP A 173 -11.95 7.72 10.39
C ASP A 173 -11.90 9.25 10.40
N LEU A 174 -12.44 9.86 9.37
CA LEU A 174 -12.41 11.30 9.16
C LEU A 174 -13.12 12.07 10.27
N ASN A 175 -14.28 11.58 10.72
CA ASN A 175 -15.16 12.32 11.62
C ASN A 175 -14.74 12.20 13.10
N ASN A 176 -14.11 11.10 13.49
CA ASN A 176 -13.61 10.90 14.85
C ASN A 176 -12.12 11.26 15.00
N ALA A 177 -11.44 11.70 13.94
CA ALA A 177 -10.01 12.01 13.93
C ALA A 177 -9.15 10.82 14.44
N ARG A 178 -9.36 9.63 13.89
CA ARG A 178 -8.73 8.39 14.33
C ARG A 178 -8.29 7.51 13.18
N VAL A 179 -7.31 6.67 13.46
CA VAL A 179 -6.92 5.55 12.60
C VAL A 179 -7.17 4.26 13.36
N TYR A 180 -7.95 3.37 12.77
CA TYR A 180 -8.23 2.05 13.30
C TYR A 180 -7.39 1.00 12.62
N VAL A 181 -6.94 0.02 13.39
CA VAL A 181 -6.23 -1.15 12.87
C VAL A 181 -7.08 -2.40 13.14
N TYR A 182 -7.26 -3.19 12.12
CA TYR A 182 -8.01 -4.43 12.14
C TYR A 182 -7.07 -5.57 11.78
N ARG A 183 -6.78 -6.43 12.75
CA ARG A 183 -6.00 -7.63 12.52
C ARG A 183 -6.79 -8.61 11.65
N ASN A 184 -6.14 -9.16 10.65
CA ASN A 184 -6.71 -10.24 9.84
C ASN A 184 -6.71 -11.56 10.63
N THR A 185 -7.89 -12.04 10.96
CA THR A 185 -8.11 -13.29 11.70
C THR A 185 -8.73 -14.37 10.81
N THR A 186 -8.56 -14.26 9.51
CA THR A 186 -9.13 -15.18 8.51
C THR A 186 -8.66 -16.62 8.75
N VAL A 187 -9.62 -17.54 8.77
CA VAL A 187 -9.40 -18.99 8.82
C VAL A 187 -10.36 -19.67 7.86
N GLY A 188 -9.85 -20.58 7.03
CA GLY A 188 -10.69 -21.39 6.15
C GLY A 188 -11.37 -20.64 5.01
N GLY A 189 -10.76 -19.55 4.54
CA GLY A 189 -11.19 -18.79 3.36
C GLY A 189 -12.25 -17.72 3.60
N ALA A 190 -12.94 -17.72 4.73
CA ALA A 190 -13.86 -16.64 5.10
C ALA A 190 -13.08 -15.48 5.72
N ILE A 191 -13.08 -14.32 5.03
CA ILE A 191 -12.34 -13.13 5.50
C ILE A 191 -12.95 -12.63 6.81
N SER A 192 -12.09 -12.43 7.79
CA SER A 192 -12.46 -11.97 9.13
C SER A 192 -11.44 -10.97 9.65
N PHE A 193 -11.92 -9.85 10.19
CA PHE A 193 -11.10 -8.83 10.81
C PHE A 193 -11.51 -8.61 12.26
N THR A 194 -10.53 -8.46 13.13
CA THR A 194 -10.74 -8.10 14.53
C THR A 194 -10.16 -6.73 14.80
N ASN A 195 -10.99 -5.79 15.26
CA ASN A 195 -10.51 -4.50 15.74
C ASN A 195 -9.65 -4.76 17.00
N ILE A 196 -8.38 -4.43 16.93
CA ILE A 196 -7.43 -4.70 18.02
C ILE A 196 -7.47 -3.63 19.12
N GLY A 197 -8.41 -2.66 19.04
CA GLY A 197 -8.51 -1.56 20.00
C GLY A 197 -7.35 -0.56 19.91
N ALA A 198 -6.39 -0.77 19.03
CA ALA A 198 -5.33 0.17 18.73
C ALA A 198 -5.93 1.32 17.92
N THR A 199 -6.50 2.27 18.63
CA THR A 199 -6.94 3.52 18.05
C THR A 199 -5.76 4.46 18.06
N LEU A 200 -5.18 4.66 16.90
CA LEU A 200 -4.11 5.65 16.74
C LEU A 200 -4.77 7.03 16.71
N LEU A 201 -4.48 7.83 17.71
CA LEU A 201 -5.01 9.20 17.81
C LEU A 201 -4.12 10.13 17.01
N THR A 202 -4.70 10.82 16.06
CA THR A 202 -4.02 11.88 15.32
C THR A 202 -4.23 13.27 15.93
N GLY A 203 -4.74 13.32 17.15
CA GLY A 203 -5.09 14.58 17.84
C GLY A 203 -6.31 15.24 17.21
N SER A 204 -6.18 16.52 16.79
CA SER A 204 -7.24 17.24 16.06
C SER A 204 -7.16 17.00 14.54
N VAL A 205 -6.34 16.06 14.08
CA VAL A 205 -6.15 15.76 12.67
C VAL A 205 -7.27 14.86 12.18
N ARG A 206 -7.93 15.29 11.13
CA ARG A 206 -8.87 14.44 10.40
C ARG A 206 -8.07 13.62 9.38
N PRO A 207 -7.81 12.32 9.63
CA PRO A 207 -6.99 11.53 8.74
C PRO A 207 -7.74 11.31 7.42
N TRP A 208 -7.05 11.55 6.29
CA TRP A 208 -7.62 11.41 4.96
C TRP A 208 -7.18 10.12 4.29
N ASP A 209 -5.90 9.83 4.37
CA ASP A 209 -5.31 8.68 3.70
C ASP A 209 -4.19 8.06 4.55
N VAL A 210 -3.88 6.79 4.28
CA VAL A 210 -2.82 6.05 4.94
C VAL A 210 -2.01 5.24 3.92
N ALA A 211 -0.68 5.37 3.97
CA ALA A 211 0.26 4.51 3.27
C ALA A 211 1.02 3.61 4.25
N ILE A 212 1.45 2.46 3.76
CA ILE A 212 2.14 1.44 4.55
C ILE A 212 3.48 1.12 3.90
N GLY A 213 4.57 1.12 4.70
CA GLY A 213 5.91 0.77 4.24
C GLY A 213 6.91 0.70 5.40
N ASP A 214 7.96 -0.07 5.25
CA ASP A 214 9.03 -0.24 6.24
C ASP A 214 10.05 0.90 6.12
N LEU A 215 9.82 1.99 6.89
CA LEU A 215 10.58 3.24 6.79
C LEU A 215 11.95 3.19 7.49
N ASP A 216 12.09 2.38 8.53
CA ASP A 216 13.36 2.24 9.26
C ASP A 216 14.07 0.91 9.00
N LYS A 217 13.55 0.10 8.08
CA LYS A 217 14.11 -1.18 7.64
C LYS A 217 14.31 -2.19 8.78
N ASP A 218 13.36 -2.21 9.72
CA ASP A 218 13.33 -3.22 10.77
C ASP A 218 12.54 -4.49 10.38
N GLY A 219 11.91 -4.48 9.20
CA GLY A 219 11.10 -5.57 8.67
C GLY A 219 9.64 -5.55 9.13
N MET A 220 9.23 -4.49 9.86
CA MET A 220 7.85 -4.28 10.30
C MET A 220 7.27 -3.08 9.56
N PRO A 221 6.20 -3.24 8.76
CA PRO A 221 5.64 -2.13 8.01
C PRO A 221 5.07 -1.04 8.92
N ASP A 222 5.52 0.21 8.72
CA ASP A 222 5.06 1.40 9.40
C ASP A 222 3.84 2.01 8.71
N LEU A 223 3.13 2.95 9.39
CA LEU A 223 2.03 3.68 8.81
C LEU A 223 2.38 5.15 8.65
N VAL A 224 2.02 5.70 7.51
CA VAL A 224 2.12 7.14 7.19
C VAL A 224 0.72 7.68 6.97
N VAL A 225 0.34 8.72 7.68
CA VAL A 225 -1.03 9.28 7.62
C VAL A 225 -0.98 10.75 7.26
N GLY A 226 -1.72 11.11 6.23
CA GLY A 226 -2.07 12.49 5.87
C GLY A 226 -3.40 12.90 6.48
N GLY A 227 -3.56 14.20 6.73
CA GLY A 227 -4.82 14.74 7.25
C GLY A 227 -5.11 16.15 6.76
N ASP A 228 -6.40 16.50 6.72
CA ASP A 228 -6.90 17.72 6.06
C ASP A 228 -6.98 18.95 6.97
N THR A 229 -6.61 18.85 8.25
CA THR A 229 -6.79 19.95 9.22
C THR A 229 -5.51 20.52 9.80
N VAL A 230 -4.38 19.84 9.65
CA VAL A 230 -3.10 20.31 10.19
C VAL A 230 -1.97 20.11 9.19
N ALA A 231 -0.99 21.02 9.26
CA ALA A 231 0.21 20.97 8.43
C ALA A 231 1.25 20.01 9.02
N SER A 232 0.93 18.71 9.06
CA SER A 232 1.79 17.68 9.61
C SER A 232 1.60 16.34 8.91
N LEU A 233 2.71 15.62 8.74
CA LEU A 233 2.75 14.21 8.40
C LEU A 233 2.81 13.41 9.70
N TYR A 234 1.93 12.46 9.88
CA TYR A 234 1.97 11.53 11.02
C TYR A 234 2.57 10.21 10.59
N VAL A 235 3.50 9.71 11.40
CA VAL A 235 4.15 8.43 11.18
C VAL A 235 3.98 7.58 12.43
N PHE A 236 3.49 6.38 12.25
CA PHE A 236 3.31 5.39 13.30
C PHE A 236 4.32 4.28 13.04
N ARG A 237 5.45 4.36 13.76
CA ARG A 237 6.47 3.33 13.69
C ARG A 237 5.93 2.05 14.32
N ASN A 238 5.97 0.98 13.56
CA ASN A 238 5.54 -0.33 13.99
C ASN A 238 6.56 -0.93 14.99
N ILE A 239 6.07 -1.30 16.16
CA ILE A 239 6.83 -2.00 17.21
C ILE A 239 6.11 -3.28 17.62
N SER A 240 5.33 -3.85 16.70
CA SER A 240 4.54 -5.06 16.91
C SER A 240 5.44 -6.26 17.23
N ASN A 241 4.82 -7.26 17.80
CA ASN A 241 5.40 -8.58 17.98
C ASN A 241 4.32 -9.62 17.66
N ASN A 242 4.70 -10.87 17.53
CA ASN A 242 3.80 -11.99 17.14
C ASN A 242 2.49 -12.10 17.93
N SER A 243 2.31 -11.32 18.98
CA SER A 243 1.14 -11.40 19.87
C SER A 243 0.29 -10.14 19.87
N ALA A 244 0.85 -8.99 19.46
CA ALA A 244 0.16 -7.71 19.53
C ALA A 244 0.70 -6.71 18.50
N ILE A 245 -0.20 -6.07 17.76
CA ILE A 245 0.12 -4.93 16.92
C ILE A 245 0.22 -3.68 17.80
N SER A 246 1.33 -2.95 17.68
CA SER A 246 1.62 -1.78 18.49
C SER A 246 2.46 -0.76 17.71
N PHE A 247 2.28 0.52 18.02
CA PHE A 247 2.97 1.61 17.32
C PHE A 247 3.49 2.67 18.29
N THR A 248 4.58 3.31 17.91
CA THR A 248 4.99 4.61 18.45
C THR A 248 4.69 5.70 17.44
N THR A 249 4.26 6.88 17.92
CA THR A 249 3.81 7.97 17.05
C THR A 249 4.85 9.07 16.98
N GLN A 250 5.11 9.55 15.76
CA GLN A 250 5.89 10.75 15.46
C GLN A 250 5.10 11.67 14.53
N SER A 251 5.41 12.96 14.53
CA SER A 251 4.86 13.92 13.58
C SER A 251 5.96 14.81 13.01
N PHE A 252 5.84 15.11 11.72
CA PHE A 252 6.78 15.95 11.00
C PHE A 252 6.02 17.11 10.38
N ALA A 253 6.59 18.34 10.51
CA ALA A 253 5.98 19.52 9.95
C ALA A 253 5.85 19.43 8.42
N ALA A 254 4.75 19.92 7.90
CA ALA A 254 4.47 20.04 6.47
C ALA A 254 4.10 21.48 6.09
N ASN A 255 3.96 21.78 4.82
CA ASN A 255 3.57 23.10 4.34
C ASN A 255 2.04 23.28 4.16
N GLY A 256 1.25 22.41 4.76
CA GLY A 256 -0.23 22.47 4.73
C GLY A 256 -0.84 21.07 4.91
N ALA A 257 -2.14 21.00 4.74
CA ALA A 257 -2.91 19.78 4.87
C ALA A 257 -2.54 18.76 3.79
N LEU A 258 -2.29 17.52 4.21
CA LEU A 258 -1.87 16.42 3.33
C LEU A 258 -3.06 15.47 3.09
N TYR A 259 -3.45 15.30 1.83
CA TYR A 259 -4.59 14.45 1.46
C TYR A 259 -4.18 13.03 1.15
N THR A 260 -3.55 12.79 0.02
CA THR A 260 -3.05 11.45 -0.35
C THR A 260 -1.58 11.34 0.05
N VAL A 261 -1.21 10.18 0.56
CA VAL A 261 0.17 9.84 0.92
C VAL A 261 0.59 8.54 0.22
N VAL A 262 1.83 8.50 -0.27
CA VAL A 262 2.43 7.31 -0.89
C VAL A 262 3.84 7.11 -0.33
N VAL A 263 4.21 5.86 -0.08
CA VAL A 263 5.57 5.47 0.31
C VAL A 263 6.28 4.87 -0.91
N SER A 264 7.41 5.45 -1.29
CA SER A 264 8.22 4.99 -2.44
C SER A 264 9.65 5.50 -2.32
N ASP A 265 10.64 4.70 -2.72
CA ASP A 265 12.05 5.11 -2.79
C ASP A 265 12.26 6.02 -4.01
N ILE A 266 12.08 7.33 -3.82
CA ILE A 266 12.07 8.33 -4.89
C ILE A 266 13.48 8.58 -5.44
N ASP A 267 14.48 8.62 -4.57
CA ASP A 267 15.85 8.92 -4.99
C ASP A 267 16.73 7.67 -5.17
N SER A 268 16.14 6.48 -5.10
CA SER A 268 16.83 5.20 -5.30
C SER A 268 18.03 4.99 -4.36
N ASP A 269 17.93 5.48 -3.13
CA ASP A 269 18.93 5.25 -2.10
C ASP A 269 18.64 4.00 -1.25
N GLY A 270 17.52 3.34 -1.56
CA GLY A 270 17.05 2.13 -0.93
C GLY A 270 16.23 2.38 0.35
N ARG A 271 15.95 3.62 0.72
CA ARG A 271 15.05 3.98 1.84
C ARG A 271 13.74 4.52 1.28
N PRO A 272 12.59 3.97 1.70
CA PRO A 272 11.31 4.48 1.25
C PRO A 272 11.09 5.92 1.73
N ASP A 273 10.81 6.84 0.81
CA ASP A 273 10.43 8.23 1.06
C ASP A 273 8.91 8.36 1.16
N VAL A 274 8.42 9.54 1.55
CA VAL A 274 6.99 9.84 1.56
C VAL A 274 6.69 10.96 0.57
N VAL A 275 5.75 10.70 -0.32
CA VAL A 275 5.18 11.68 -1.25
C VAL A 275 3.76 11.99 -0.79
N ALA A 276 3.44 13.27 -0.64
CA ALA A 276 2.15 13.71 -0.16
C ALA A 276 1.55 14.82 -1.03
N SER A 277 0.24 14.73 -1.30
CA SER A 277 -0.50 15.76 -2.01
C SER A 277 -1.00 16.85 -1.04
N ASN A 278 -0.90 18.12 -1.43
CA ASN A 278 -1.39 19.26 -0.67
C ASN A 278 -2.32 20.11 -1.54
N ALA A 279 -3.62 19.96 -1.32
CA ALA A 279 -4.62 20.66 -2.12
C ALA A 279 -4.64 22.16 -1.87
N ALA A 280 -4.51 22.59 -0.62
CA ALA A 280 -4.59 24.00 -0.25
C ALA A 280 -3.39 24.81 -0.78
N ALA A 281 -2.20 24.21 -0.79
CA ALA A 281 -0.98 24.86 -1.26
C ALA A 281 -0.69 24.57 -2.77
N SER A 282 -1.54 23.78 -3.43
CA SER A 282 -1.38 23.41 -4.85
C SER A 282 0.00 22.84 -5.16
N ASN A 283 0.48 21.92 -4.37
CA ASN A 283 1.77 21.28 -4.54
C ASN A 283 1.79 19.82 -4.11
N VAL A 284 2.86 19.14 -4.50
CA VAL A 284 3.27 17.85 -3.96
C VAL A 284 4.42 18.11 -3.00
N THR A 285 4.38 17.47 -1.84
CA THR A 285 5.43 17.56 -0.81
C THR A 285 6.14 16.22 -0.72
N ILE A 286 7.47 16.21 -0.78
CA ILE A 286 8.28 15.01 -0.63
C ILE A 286 9.11 15.11 0.65
N PHE A 287 9.02 14.08 1.48
CA PHE A 287 9.81 13.88 2.68
C PHE A 287 10.85 12.80 2.41
N ARG A 288 12.09 13.21 2.16
CA ARG A 288 13.19 12.28 1.93
C ARG A 288 13.57 11.56 3.22
N ASN A 289 13.55 10.26 3.21
CA ASN A 289 13.89 9.43 4.36
C ASN A 289 15.40 9.44 4.64
N THR A 290 15.76 9.80 5.85
CA THR A 290 17.16 9.83 6.34
C THR A 290 17.40 8.88 7.50
N SER A 291 16.49 7.94 7.72
CA SER A 291 16.62 6.91 8.77
C SER A 291 17.91 6.11 8.57
N THR A 292 18.59 5.83 9.66
CA THR A 292 19.89 5.12 9.63
C THR A 292 19.79 3.64 9.95
N GLY A 293 18.56 3.13 10.09
CA GLY A 293 18.24 1.73 10.39
C GLY A 293 17.21 1.59 11.49
N PRO A 294 17.00 0.36 11.97
CA PRO A 294 15.96 0.06 12.95
C PRO A 294 15.99 0.94 14.19
N GLY A 295 14.81 1.37 14.64
CA GLY A 295 14.62 2.08 15.91
C GLY A 295 14.31 3.56 15.79
N GLY A 296 14.39 4.15 14.61
CA GLY A 296 14.01 5.56 14.45
C GLY A 296 13.76 5.99 13.02
N ILE A 297 12.63 6.66 12.81
CA ILE A 297 12.26 7.22 11.52
C ILE A 297 12.61 8.70 11.50
N ASN A 298 13.35 9.12 10.48
CA ASN A 298 13.77 10.50 10.30
C ASN A 298 13.61 10.92 8.83
N PHE A 299 13.26 12.18 8.62
CA PHE A 299 13.21 12.79 7.30
C PHE A 299 14.10 14.03 7.24
N ALA A 300 14.65 14.30 6.07
CA ALA A 300 15.23 15.61 5.75
C ALA A 300 14.11 16.67 5.73
N SER A 301 14.48 17.96 5.67
CA SER A 301 13.50 19.00 5.39
C SER A 301 12.75 18.66 4.10
N TYR A 302 11.43 18.76 4.13
CA TYR A 302 10.60 18.45 2.95
C TYR A 302 10.90 19.39 1.78
N VAL A 303 10.68 18.92 0.57
CA VAL A 303 10.75 19.69 -0.67
C VAL A 303 9.36 19.72 -1.31
N THR A 304 8.98 20.85 -1.89
CA THR A 304 7.68 21.01 -2.54
C THR A 304 7.80 21.28 -4.02
N PHE A 305 6.90 20.68 -4.79
CA PHE A 305 6.83 20.84 -6.25
C PHE A 305 5.44 21.34 -6.63
N VAL A 306 5.38 22.46 -7.34
CA VAL A 306 4.11 23.08 -7.76
C VAL A 306 3.42 22.17 -8.76
N ASN A 307 2.16 21.86 -8.49
CA ASN A 307 1.29 21.19 -9.45
C ASN A 307 0.27 22.18 -10.02
N GLY A 308 -0.14 22.15 -11.20
CA GLY A 308 -1.01 23.12 -11.88
C GLY A 308 -2.40 23.39 -11.24
N GLY A 309 -2.62 23.09 -9.96
CA GLY A 309 -3.83 23.40 -9.16
C GLY A 309 -4.30 22.27 -8.26
N GLY A 310 -4.45 22.58 -6.98
CA GLY A 310 -4.94 21.78 -5.85
C GLY A 310 -4.74 20.28 -5.92
N ALA A 311 -3.62 19.75 -5.41
CA ALA A 311 -3.33 18.31 -5.43
C ALA A 311 -4.19 17.55 -4.41
N TYR A 312 -5.22 16.84 -4.86
CA TYR A 312 -6.05 15.97 -4.00
C TYR A 312 -5.61 14.52 -4.04
N SER A 313 -5.17 14.04 -5.20
CA SER A 313 -4.74 12.65 -5.38
C SER A 313 -3.40 12.59 -6.10
N LEU A 314 -2.62 11.56 -5.80
CA LEU A 314 -1.35 11.31 -6.48
C LEU A 314 -1.13 9.80 -6.68
N ALA A 315 -0.30 9.51 -7.66
CA ALA A 315 0.23 8.17 -7.91
C ALA A 315 1.72 8.29 -8.23
N VAL A 316 2.46 7.24 -7.91
CA VAL A 316 3.89 7.15 -8.15
C VAL A 316 4.18 5.93 -9.02
N GLY A 317 5.02 6.09 -10.04
CA GLY A 317 5.43 5.01 -10.94
C GLY A 317 6.35 5.52 -12.04
N ASP A 318 7.14 4.63 -12.62
CA ASP A 318 8.04 4.95 -13.76
C ASP A 318 7.21 5.10 -15.04
N ILE A 319 6.99 6.34 -15.47
CA ILE A 319 6.13 6.67 -16.61
C ILE A 319 6.93 6.70 -17.93
N ASN A 320 8.19 7.10 -17.83
CA ASN A 320 9.05 7.30 -19.01
C ASN A 320 9.97 6.10 -19.28
N GLY A 321 10.03 5.11 -18.40
CA GLY A 321 10.85 3.90 -18.54
C GLY A 321 12.33 4.09 -18.16
N ASP A 322 12.65 5.10 -17.33
CA ASP A 322 14.02 5.37 -16.89
C ASP A 322 14.40 4.69 -15.56
N ASN A 323 13.49 3.88 -15.00
CA ASN A 323 13.57 3.19 -13.71
C ASN A 323 13.60 4.13 -12.49
N LYS A 324 13.14 5.36 -12.62
CA LYS A 324 12.90 6.26 -11.49
C LYS A 324 11.40 6.43 -11.27
N PRO A 325 10.94 6.48 -10.01
CA PRO A 325 9.54 6.74 -9.73
C PRO A 325 9.17 8.20 -10.06
N ASP A 326 8.35 8.39 -11.05
CA ASP A 326 7.73 9.68 -11.40
C ASP A 326 6.48 9.92 -10.56
N VAL A 327 6.00 11.15 -10.50
CA VAL A 327 4.79 11.51 -9.76
C VAL A 327 3.74 12.08 -10.68
N ILE A 328 2.53 11.51 -10.65
CA ILE A 328 1.33 12.09 -11.24
C ILE A 328 0.46 12.66 -10.13
N SER A 329 -0.04 13.87 -10.30
CA SER A 329 -1.04 14.41 -9.39
C SER A 329 -2.24 14.99 -10.12
N THR A 330 -3.41 14.86 -9.50
CA THR A 330 -4.67 15.43 -9.97
C THR A 330 -5.30 16.26 -8.85
N GLY A 331 -6.12 17.23 -9.20
CA GLY A 331 -6.70 18.10 -8.20
C GLY A 331 -7.97 18.78 -8.67
N SER A 332 -8.23 19.97 -8.14
CA SER A 332 -9.43 20.77 -8.43
C SER A 332 -9.39 21.47 -9.79
N SER A 333 -8.24 21.52 -10.45
CA SER A 333 -8.10 22.05 -11.81
C SER A 333 -8.45 20.99 -12.86
N ALA A 334 -8.71 21.42 -14.09
CA ALA A 334 -8.93 20.52 -15.23
C ALA A 334 -7.63 19.90 -15.78
N ASN A 335 -6.53 19.96 -15.02
CA ASN A 335 -5.20 19.53 -15.45
C ASN A 335 -4.74 18.29 -14.66
N ILE A 336 -3.93 17.49 -15.35
CA ILE A 336 -3.11 16.45 -14.72
C ILE A 336 -1.67 16.97 -14.72
N SER A 337 -0.99 16.90 -13.59
CA SER A 337 0.44 17.24 -13.51
C SER A 337 1.25 15.95 -13.52
N VAL A 338 2.20 15.87 -14.43
CA VAL A 338 3.19 14.79 -14.54
C VAL A 338 4.55 15.36 -14.20
N MET A 339 5.17 14.87 -13.16
CA MET A 339 6.47 15.31 -12.69
C MET A 339 7.48 14.17 -12.92
N LEU A 340 8.38 14.35 -13.86
CA LEU A 340 9.41 13.37 -14.18
C LEU A 340 10.58 13.49 -13.20
N ASN A 341 10.96 12.39 -12.63
CA ASN A 341 11.99 12.29 -11.60
C ASN A 341 13.40 12.38 -12.16
N LYS A 342 14.12 13.43 -11.78
CA LYS A 342 15.53 13.66 -12.10
C LYS A 342 16.44 13.57 -10.90
N SER A 343 15.92 13.13 -9.75
CA SER A 343 16.70 12.99 -8.51
C SER A 343 17.94 12.13 -8.72
N ILE A 344 18.95 12.36 -7.91
CA ILE A 344 20.12 11.49 -7.79
C ILE A 344 20.06 10.77 -6.44
N SER A 345 20.64 9.58 -6.38
CA SER A 345 20.60 8.75 -5.18
C SER A 345 21.06 9.51 -3.94
N GLY A 346 20.22 9.51 -2.91
CA GLY A 346 20.44 10.18 -1.62
C GLY A 346 20.20 11.69 -1.65
N SER A 347 19.54 12.24 -2.70
CA SER A 347 19.24 13.68 -2.79
C SER A 347 17.92 13.98 -3.48
N ILE A 348 17.07 14.70 -2.78
CA ILE A 348 15.84 15.30 -3.34
C ILE A 348 15.88 16.80 -3.05
N ASP A 349 15.88 17.60 -4.09
CA ASP A 349 15.89 19.07 -4.05
C ASP A 349 14.92 19.68 -5.08
N ALA A 350 14.85 21.00 -5.16
CA ALA A 350 13.93 21.69 -6.06
C ALA A 350 14.17 21.44 -7.57
N SER A 351 15.28 20.81 -7.96
CA SER A 351 15.59 20.42 -9.34
C SER A 351 15.25 18.96 -9.66
N SER A 352 14.77 18.20 -8.66
CA SER A 352 14.54 16.77 -8.77
C SER A 352 13.31 16.40 -9.60
N PHE A 353 12.41 17.38 -9.90
CA PHE A 353 11.24 17.18 -10.75
C PHE A 353 11.01 18.35 -11.70
#